data_a30db19c5ce99afdf6d967081365f577
#
_entry.id   a30db19c5ce99afdf6d967081365f577
#
_cell.length_a   1.000
_cell.length_b   1.000
_cell.length_c   1.000
_cell.angle_alpha   90.00
_cell.angle_beta   90.00
_cell.angle_gamma   90.00
#
_symmetry.space_group_name_H-M   'P 1'
#
loop_
_entity.id
_entity.type
_entity.pdbx_description
1 polymer ?
#
loop_
_entity_poly.entity_id
_entity_poly.type
_entity_poly.pdbx_seq_one_letter_code
_entity_poly.pdbx_strand_id
1 'polypeptide(L)'
;MDHHLEIVKTNIKYPIVFYNHQFNKSRPVSSHYHQDIEVVYVVSGKVEACIDGKKEIFYQGEMFIINSHSVHQFNFPEFTHLYTYLLSVDVFKEFQIQSYFFKLKAPSNKEWFKPWLEMKY
;
A
#
# COMPACT_ATOMS: atom_id res chain seq x y z
N MET A 1 -3.46 -14.59 -16.22
CA MET A 1 -3.19 -14.24 -14.81
C MET A 1 -4.52 -14.08 -14.11
N ASP A 2 -4.68 -14.82 -13.04
CA ASP A 2 -5.93 -14.78 -12.29
C ASP A 2 -5.93 -13.57 -11.35
N HIS A 3 -6.94 -12.75 -11.49
CA HIS A 3 -7.17 -11.63 -10.60
C HIS A 3 -8.42 -11.92 -9.77
N HIS A 4 -8.32 -11.68 -8.50
CA HIS A 4 -9.47 -11.87 -7.62
C HIS A 4 -9.66 -10.66 -6.72
N LEU A 5 -10.90 -10.43 -6.34
CA LEU A 5 -11.24 -9.37 -5.41
C LEU A 5 -10.88 -9.82 -3.99
N GLU A 6 -10.08 -9.03 -3.34
CA GLU A 6 -9.82 -9.20 -1.92
C GLU A 6 -10.76 -8.29 -1.14
N ILE A 7 -11.58 -8.88 -0.28
CA ILE A 7 -12.49 -8.10 0.57
C ILE A 7 -11.79 -7.84 1.89
N VAL A 8 -11.41 -6.60 2.09
CA VAL A 8 -10.84 -6.14 3.35
C VAL A 8 -11.90 -5.39 4.11
N LYS A 9 -12.20 -5.85 5.32
CA LYS A 9 -13.20 -5.20 6.16
C LYS A 9 -12.55 -4.06 6.92
N THR A 10 -12.72 -2.84 6.42
CA THR A 10 -12.38 -1.66 7.19
C THR A 10 -13.63 -1.23 7.95
N ASN A 11 -13.48 -1.07 9.25
CA ASN A 11 -14.56 -0.59 10.10
C ASN A 11 -14.69 0.92 9.90
N ILE A 12 -15.91 1.41 9.63
CA ILE A 12 -16.17 2.85 9.46
C ILE A 12 -15.70 3.63 10.68
N LYS A 13 -15.83 3.05 11.88
CA LYS A 13 -15.34 3.66 13.12
C LYS A 13 -13.82 3.84 13.11
N TYR A 14 -13.11 2.96 12.39
CA TYR A 14 -11.66 3.00 12.24
C TYR A 14 -11.34 2.96 10.75
N PRO A 15 -11.40 4.12 10.07
CA PRO A 15 -11.29 4.17 8.61
C PRO A 15 -9.90 3.86 8.09
N ILE A 16 -8.92 3.69 8.96
CA ILE A 16 -7.55 3.37 8.61
C ILE A 16 -7.16 2.09 9.33
N VAL A 17 -6.66 1.11 8.57
CA VAL A 17 -6.11 -0.13 9.11
C VAL A 17 -4.62 -0.15 8.82
N PHE A 18 -3.83 -0.46 9.83
CA PHE A 18 -2.37 -0.52 9.71
C PHE A 18 -1.88 -1.96 9.82
N TYR A 19 -1.00 -2.33 8.89
CA TYR A 19 -0.30 -3.60 8.91
C TYR A 19 1.21 -3.38 8.96
N ASN A 20 1.87 -4.17 9.78
CA ASN A 20 3.32 -4.23 9.90
C ASN A 20 3.74 -5.64 9.48
N HIS A 21 4.20 -5.79 8.25
CA HIS A 21 4.47 -7.09 7.67
C HIS A 21 5.91 -7.24 7.22
N GLN A 22 6.42 -8.47 7.36
CA GLN A 22 7.73 -8.85 6.88
C GLN A 22 7.56 -9.93 5.81
N PHE A 23 8.30 -9.80 4.74
CA PHE A 23 8.22 -10.68 3.58
C PHE A 23 9.60 -11.18 3.19
N ASN A 24 9.63 -12.31 2.49
CA ASN A 24 10.84 -12.85 1.89
C ASN A 24 10.52 -13.41 0.50
N LYS A 25 11.56 -13.91 -0.20
CA LYS A 25 11.42 -14.41 -1.58
C LYS A 25 10.36 -15.50 -1.73
N SER A 26 10.14 -16.29 -0.69
CA SER A 26 9.23 -17.43 -0.76
C SER A 26 7.76 -17.03 -0.56
N ARG A 27 7.49 -15.77 -0.26
CA ARG A 27 6.12 -15.29 0.01
C ARG A 27 5.78 -14.04 -0.79
N PRO A 28 5.69 -14.15 -2.11
CA PRO A 28 5.23 -13.02 -2.91
C PRO A 28 3.76 -12.74 -2.62
N VAL A 29 3.35 -11.51 -2.82
CA VAL A 29 1.95 -11.14 -2.78
C VAL A 29 1.40 -11.35 -4.18
N SER A 30 0.48 -12.31 -4.32
CA SER A 30 -0.11 -12.64 -5.62
C SER A 30 -1.04 -11.53 -6.10
N SER A 31 -1.29 -11.53 -7.41
CA SER A 31 -2.11 -10.52 -8.05
C SER A 31 -3.52 -10.47 -7.45
N HIS A 32 -3.94 -9.29 -7.00
CA HIS A 32 -5.25 -9.07 -6.41
C HIS A 32 -5.66 -7.60 -6.51
N TYR A 33 -6.89 -7.31 -6.12
CA TYR A 33 -7.38 -5.93 -6.02
C TYR A 33 -8.38 -5.82 -4.86
N HIS A 34 -8.59 -4.61 -4.36
CA HIS A 34 -9.55 -4.34 -3.27
C HIS A 34 -10.06 -2.90 -3.38
N GLN A 35 -11.10 -2.60 -2.62
CA GLN A 35 -11.73 -1.28 -2.63
C GLN A 35 -10.89 -0.22 -1.94
N ASP A 36 -10.15 -0.60 -0.91
CA ASP A 36 -9.40 0.35 -0.11
C ASP A 36 -8.24 0.94 -0.89
N ILE A 37 -7.87 2.15 -0.53
CA ILE A 37 -6.64 2.75 -1.01
C ILE A 37 -5.53 2.26 -0.09
N GLU A 38 -4.44 1.83 -0.67
CA GLU A 38 -3.31 1.27 0.09
C GLU A 38 -2.11 2.21 0.00
N VAL A 39 -1.57 2.58 1.16
CA VAL A 39 -0.32 3.33 1.22
C VAL A 39 0.75 2.41 1.77
N VAL A 40 1.81 2.21 1.00
CA VAL A 40 2.90 1.30 1.35
C VAL A 40 4.18 2.10 1.58
N TYR A 41 4.83 1.85 2.70
CA TYR A 41 6.13 2.42 3.02
C TYR A 41 7.14 1.29 3.21
N VAL A 42 8.26 1.38 2.49
CA VAL A 42 9.32 0.37 2.58
C VAL A 42 10.26 0.73 3.74
N VAL A 43 10.11 0.01 4.84
CA VAL A 43 10.94 0.23 6.04
C VAL A 43 12.35 -0.26 5.79
N SER A 44 12.50 -1.44 5.19
CA SER A 44 13.79 -2.02 4.81
C SER A 44 13.60 -3.00 3.67
N GLY A 45 14.67 -3.26 2.93
CA GLY A 45 14.63 -4.13 1.78
C GLY A 45 14.17 -3.42 0.52
N LYS A 46 13.55 -4.17 -0.38
CA LYS A 46 12.97 -3.62 -1.61
C LYS A 46 11.83 -4.49 -2.10
N VAL A 47 10.91 -3.87 -2.81
CA VAL A 47 9.76 -4.55 -3.37
C VAL A 47 9.68 -4.29 -4.87
N GLU A 48 9.49 -5.36 -5.63
CA GLU A 48 9.17 -5.27 -7.05
C GLU A 48 7.64 -5.31 -7.16
N ALA A 49 7.06 -4.18 -7.50
CA ALA A 49 5.61 -4.04 -7.59
C ALA A 49 5.17 -4.01 -9.05
N CYS A 50 4.10 -4.73 -9.35
CA CYS A 50 3.40 -4.60 -10.62
C CYS A 50 2.02 -4.04 -10.29
N ILE A 51 1.77 -2.81 -10.70
CA ILE A 51 0.53 -2.09 -10.40
C ILE A 51 -0.12 -1.71 -11.72
N ASP A 52 -1.31 -2.25 -11.96
CA ASP A 52 -2.05 -2.06 -13.21
C ASP A 52 -1.18 -2.34 -14.45
N GLY A 53 -0.37 -3.40 -14.37
CA GLY A 53 0.51 -3.83 -15.45
C GLY A 53 1.83 -3.08 -15.55
N LYS A 54 2.06 -2.07 -14.71
CA LYS A 54 3.32 -1.32 -14.70
C LYS A 54 4.21 -1.84 -13.60
N LYS A 55 5.46 -2.15 -13.96
CA LYS A 55 6.45 -2.67 -13.02
C LYS A 55 7.30 -1.53 -12.47
N GLU A 56 7.46 -1.50 -11.16
CA GLU A 56 8.32 -0.54 -10.49
C GLU A 56 9.01 -1.20 -9.31
N ILE A 57 10.19 -0.71 -8.98
CA ILE A 57 10.93 -1.16 -7.81
C ILE A 57 10.95 -0.02 -6.81
N PHE A 58 10.58 -0.32 -5.58
CA PHE A 58 10.62 0.63 -4.49
C PHE A 58 11.63 0.17 -3.46
N TYR A 59 12.44 1.10 -2.99
CA TYR A 59 13.57 0.85 -2.10
C TYR A 59 13.26 1.36 -0.69
N GLN A 60 14.11 0.96 0.24
CA GLN A 60 14.04 1.43 1.62
C GLN A 60 13.83 2.94 1.67
N GLY A 61 12.87 3.37 2.48
CA GLY A 61 12.54 4.77 2.67
C GLY A 61 11.61 5.36 1.63
N GLU A 62 11.20 4.58 0.63
CA GLU A 62 10.25 5.04 -0.37
C GLU A 62 8.83 4.61 -0.03
N MET A 63 7.86 5.35 -0.54
CA MET A 63 6.45 4.98 -0.38
C MET A 63 5.74 5.04 -1.72
N PHE A 64 4.66 4.31 -1.82
CA PHE A 64 3.80 4.36 -3.00
C PHE A 64 2.34 4.16 -2.57
N ILE A 65 1.44 4.57 -3.44
CA ILE A 65 0.01 4.49 -3.19
C ILE A 65 -0.63 3.63 -4.28
N ILE A 66 -1.41 2.65 -3.84
CA ILE A 66 -2.19 1.80 -4.72
C ILE A 66 -3.63 2.29 -4.66
N ASN A 67 -4.15 2.69 -5.81
CA ASN A 67 -5.49 3.22 -5.93
C ASN A 67 -6.54 2.15 -5.67
N SER A 68 -7.73 2.60 -5.30
CA SER A 68 -8.90 1.73 -5.19
C SER A 68 -9.07 0.92 -6.47
N HIS A 69 -9.27 -0.38 -6.32
CA HIS A 69 -9.47 -1.36 -7.41
C HIS A 69 -8.27 -1.55 -8.35
N SER A 70 -7.13 -0.96 -8.09
CA SER A 70 -5.94 -1.24 -8.88
C SER A 70 -5.48 -2.68 -8.65
N VAL A 71 -5.22 -3.39 -9.73
CA VAL A 71 -4.68 -4.75 -9.66
C VAL A 71 -3.19 -4.65 -9.36
N HIS A 72 -2.75 -5.34 -8.33
CA HIS A 72 -1.34 -5.26 -7.92
C HIS A 72 -0.81 -6.58 -7.41
N GLN A 73 0.50 -6.74 -7.54
CA GLN A 73 1.23 -7.88 -7.02
C GLN A 73 2.64 -7.43 -6.62
N PHE A 74 3.22 -8.12 -5.64
CA PHE A 74 4.53 -7.81 -5.14
C PHE A 74 5.43 -9.04 -5.16
N ASN A 75 6.69 -8.83 -5.53
CA ASN A 75 7.77 -9.80 -5.32
C ASN A 75 8.83 -9.17 -4.45
N PHE A 76 9.46 -9.97 -3.61
CA PHE A 76 10.45 -9.51 -2.65
C PHE A 76 11.78 -10.20 -2.95
N PRO A 77 12.72 -9.52 -3.66
CA PRO A 77 14.02 -10.13 -3.99
C PRO A 77 14.88 -10.41 -2.76
N GLU A 78 14.58 -9.74 -1.66
CA GLU A 78 15.27 -9.90 -0.39
C GLU A 78 14.28 -9.76 0.75
N PHE A 79 14.73 -10.01 1.98
CA PHE A 79 13.89 -9.80 3.16
C PHE A 79 13.46 -8.34 3.19
N THR A 80 12.16 -8.11 3.31
CA THR A 80 11.57 -6.77 3.19
C THR A 80 10.55 -6.55 4.29
N HIS A 81 10.63 -5.37 4.89
CA HIS A 81 9.70 -4.94 5.93
C HIS A 81 8.88 -3.78 5.37
N LEU A 82 7.56 -3.93 5.39
CA LEU A 82 6.62 -2.92 4.90
C LEU A 82 5.70 -2.45 6.02
N TYR A 83 5.41 -1.16 6.02
CA TYR A 83 4.23 -0.63 6.68
C TYR A 83 3.17 -0.40 5.61
N THR A 84 1.97 -0.88 5.86
CA THR A 84 0.85 -0.72 4.94
C THR A 84 -0.33 -0.11 5.67
N TYR A 85 -0.89 0.96 5.08
CA TYR A 85 -2.10 1.59 5.56
C TYR A 85 -3.20 1.36 4.54
N LEU A 86 -4.32 0.83 4.99
CA LEU A 86 -5.52 0.71 4.16
C LEU A 86 -6.49 1.80 4.56
N LEU A 87 -6.88 2.61 3.60
CA LEU A 87 -7.80 3.74 3.78
C LEU A 87 -9.14 3.38 3.16
N SER A 88 -10.19 3.41 3.99
CA SER A 88 -11.53 3.15 3.49
C SER A 88 -11.98 4.24 2.52
N VAL A 89 -12.50 3.83 1.37
CA VAL A 89 -13.06 4.78 0.39
C VAL A 89 -14.28 5.51 0.94
N ASP A 90 -14.96 4.94 1.92
CA ASP A 90 -16.15 5.58 2.52
C ASP A 90 -15.80 6.89 3.22
N VAL A 91 -14.59 7.01 3.75
CA VAL A 91 -14.10 8.26 4.33
C VAL A 91 -14.08 9.37 3.29
N PHE A 92 -13.62 9.04 2.09
CA PHE A 92 -13.55 10.02 1.00
C PHE A 92 -14.95 10.44 0.54
N LYS A 93 -15.90 9.51 0.57
CA LYS A 93 -17.29 9.83 0.24
C LYS A 93 -17.89 10.82 1.23
N GLU A 94 -17.63 10.64 2.53
CA GLU A 94 -18.12 11.52 3.58
C GLU A 94 -17.59 12.95 3.40
N PHE A 95 -16.36 13.10 2.95
CA PHE A 95 -15.75 14.40 2.73
C PHE A 95 -15.94 14.90 1.29
N GLN A 96 -16.76 14.21 0.48
CA GLN A 96 -17.09 14.58 -0.89
C GLN A 96 -15.85 14.75 -1.78
N ILE A 97 -14.82 13.96 -1.54
CA ILE A 97 -13.61 13.97 -2.37
C ILE A 97 -13.96 13.30 -3.70
N GLN A 98 -13.75 14.04 -4.80
CA GLN A 98 -14.14 13.60 -6.13
C GLN A 98 -13.23 12.55 -6.74
N SER A 99 -12.00 12.46 -6.31
CA SER A 99 -11.03 11.54 -6.88
C SER A 99 -10.30 10.79 -5.79
N TYR A 100 -10.17 9.48 -6.00
CA TYR A 100 -9.44 8.58 -5.11
C TYR A 100 -8.09 8.15 -5.69
N PHE A 101 -7.65 8.80 -6.76
CA PHE A 101 -6.48 8.33 -7.51
C PHE A 101 -5.24 9.11 -7.10
N PHE A 102 -4.33 8.39 -6.45
CA PHE A 102 -3.08 8.94 -6.01
C PHE A 102 -1.95 8.06 -6.54
N LYS A 103 -0.95 8.68 -7.14
CA LYS A 103 0.30 8.01 -7.47
C LYS A 103 1.42 8.88 -6.96
N LEU A 104 2.11 8.38 -5.97
CA LEU A 104 3.16 9.13 -5.33
C LEU A 104 4.30 8.20 -4.94
N LYS A 105 5.49 8.53 -5.40
CA LYS A 105 6.72 7.93 -4.90
C LYS A 105 7.37 8.99 -4.02
N ALA A 106 7.46 8.71 -2.72
CA ALA A 106 8.00 9.68 -1.77
C ALA A 106 9.46 10.01 -2.10
N PRO A 107 9.89 11.25 -1.86
CA PRO A 107 11.29 11.62 -2.07
C PRO A 107 12.20 10.85 -1.11
N SER A 108 13.50 10.80 -1.41
CA SER A 108 14.45 10.04 -0.61
C SER A 108 14.58 10.56 0.82
N ASN A 109 14.28 11.84 1.08
CA ASN A 109 14.18 12.36 2.43
C ASN A 109 12.74 12.18 2.94
N LYS A 110 12.59 11.31 3.93
CA LYS A 110 11.28 10.93 4.46
C LYS A 110 10.95 11.55 5.82
N GLU A 111 11.68 12.55 6.24
CA GLU A 111 11.47 13.15 7.56
C GLU A 111 10.04 13.68 7.73
N TRP A 112 9.47 14.25 6.69
CA TRP A 112 8.10 14.75 6.72
C TRP A 112 7.05 13.65 6.91
N PHE A 113 7.39 12.41 6.50
CA PHE A 113 6.46 11.28 6.55
C PHE A 113 6.59 10.46 7.83
N LYS A 114 7.74 10.51 8.46
CA LYS A 114 8.08 9.70 9.61
C LYS A 114 7.12 9.88 10.81
N PRO A 115 6.75 11.09 11.23
CA PRO A 115 5.81 11.24 12.33
C PRO A 115 4.46 10.60 12.07
N TRP A 116 4.02 10.63 10.82
CA TRP A 116 2.76 10.04 10.41
C TRP A 116 2.82 8.52 10.45
N LEU A 117 3.96 7.92 10.08
CA LEU A 117 4.18 6.48 10.14
C LEU A 117 4.26 5.95 11.56
N GLU A 118 4.65 6.78 12.50
CA GLU A 118 4.78 6.38 13.90
C GLU A 118 3.47 6.42 14.65
N MET A 119 2.40 6.91 14.03
CA MET A 119 1.06 6.86 14.62
C MET A 119 0.61 5.41 14.69
N LYS A 120 0.29 4.94 15.91
CA LYS A 120 -0.15 3.56 16.15
C LYS A 120 -1.62 3.57 16.54
N TYR A 121 -2.32 2.63 15.99
CA TYR A 121 -3.75 2.43 16.24
C TYR A 121 -3.98 1.22 17.13
#